data_1c3d7abe082fabc8e55b771314352720
#
_entry.id   1c3d7abe082fabc8e55b771314352720
#
_cell.length_a   1.000
_cell.length_b   1.000
_cell.length_c   1.000
_cell.angle_alpha   90.00
_cell.angle_beta   90.00
_cell.angle_gamma   90.00
#
_symmetry.space_group_name_H-M   'P 1'
#
loop_
_entity.id
_entity.type
_entity.pdbx_description
1 polymer ?
#
loop_
_entity_poly.entity_id
_entity_poly.type
_entity_poly.pdbx_seq_one_letter_code
_entity_poly.pdbx_strand_id
1 'polypeptide(L)'
;GGMTLGALTFLGLMLLKADFAYWIFAGLLFLNGVGSGLFSAPNATQTMNAVPAGERGQASGIRATAMNAGQVLSIGVFFTLMIIGLALSLPSTMEQHLIAQGLPQAVAAQVAAEPPVASLFAAFLGYNPMGELIPHAALVALTADQQATITGAHFFPDLLSGPFMVGIKIAFSISLLLYIGAALASWLGAAPRKVVSPDAVPAE
;
A
#
# COMPACT_ATOMS: atom_id res chain seq x y z
N GLY A 1 -16.55 -6.08 -14.04
CA GLY A 1 -16.27 -4.69 -14.47
C GLY A 1 -15.63 -3.87 -13.35
N GLY A 2 -16.25 -3.80 -12.17
CA GLY A 2 -15.73 -3.02 -11.04
C GLY A 2 -14.35 -3.47 -10.58
N MET A 3 -14.11 -4.78 -10.47
CA MET A 3 -12.79 -5.32 -10.09
C MET A 3 -11.73 -5.08 -11.16
N THR A 4 -12.09 -5.17 -12.43
CA THR A 4 -11.17 -4.85 -13.54
C THR A 4 -10.77 -3.37 -13.51
N LEU A 5 -11.73 -2.47 -13.25
CA LEU A 5 -11.45 -1.04 -13.11
C LEU A 5 -10.51 -0.77 -11.92
N GLY A 6 -10.72 -1.45 -10.78
CA GLY A 6 -9.81 -1.40 -9.64
C GLY A 6 -8.40 -1.88 -9.98
N ALA A 7 -8.28 -3.00 -10.71
CA ALA A 7 -6.98 -3.50 -11.19
C ALA A 7 -6.25 -2.48 -12.08
N LEU A 8 -6.95 -1.87 -13.03
CA LEU A 8 -6.40 -0.83 -13.89
C LEU A 8 -5.95 0.40 -13.09
N THR A 9 -6.69 0.75 -12.04
CA THR A 9 -6.31 1.85 -11.14
C THR A 9 -5.00 1.56 -10.42
N PHE A 10 -4.84 0.36 -9.83
CA PHE A 10 -3.58 0.00 -9.17
C PHE A 10 -2.42 -0.09 -10.14
N LEU A 11 -2.65 -0.55 -11.37
CA LEU A 11 -1.64 -0.49 -12.42
C LEU A 11 -1.23 0.96 -12.72
N GLY A 12 -2.18 1.87 -12.82
CA GLY A 12 -1.92 3.30 -13.00
C GLY A 12 -1.12 3.89 -11.84
N LEU A 13 -1.49 3.56 -10.58
CA LEU A 13 -0.77 4.01 -9.39
C LEU A 13 0.68 3.50 -9.33
N MET A 14 0.96 2.29 -9.81
CA MET A 14 2.32 1.76 -9.89
C MET A 14 3.22 2.51 -10.88
N LEU A 15 2.64 3.11 -11.91
CA LEU A 15 3.37 3.87 -12.93
C LEU A 15 3.70 5.30 -12.47
N LEU A 16 3.11 5.77 -11.37
CA LEU A 16 3.40 7.08 -10.82
C LEU A 16 4.85 7.15 -10.29
N LYS A 17 5.47 8.29 -10.52
CA LYS A 17 6.77 8.66 -9.93
C LYS A 17 6.55 9.39 -8.61
N ALA A 18 7.61 9.62 -7.83
CA ALA A 18 7.50 10.34 -6.55
C ALA A 18 6.97 11.77 -6.73
N ASP A 19 7.25 12.37 -7.86
CA ASP A 19 6.87 13.74 -8.22
C ASP A 19 5.67 13.76 -9.22
N PHE A 20 4.60 13.05 -8.87
CA PHE A 20 3.41 12.95 -9.72
C PHE A 20 2.52 14.20 -9.64
N ALA A 21 1.82 14.51 -10.75
CA ALA A 21 0.80 15.53 -10.73
C ALA A 21 -0.41 15.07 -9.90
N TYR A 22 -0.79 15.86 -8.89
CA TYR A 22 -1.88 15.55 -7.96
C TYR A 22 -3.18 15.13 -8.65
N TRP A 23 -3.52 15.76 -9.79
CA TRP A 23 -4.74 15.47 -10.54
C TRP A 23 -4.79 14.05 -11.11
N ILE A 24 -3.63 13.50 -11.51
CA ILE A 24 -3.55 12.11 -11.99
C ILE A 24 -3.85 11.15 -10.83
N PHE A 25 -3.25 11.39 -9.68
CA PHE A 25 -3.50 10.60 -8.48
C PHE A 25 -4.97 10.69 -8.03
N ALA A 26 -5.54 11.90 -7.97
CA ALA A 26 -6.94 12.10 -7.63
C ALA A 26 -7.89 11.41 -8.61
N GLY A 27 -7.60 11.48 -9.92
CA GLY A 27 -8.35 10.77 -10.96
C GLY A 27 -8.31 9.25 -10.80
N LEU A 28 -7.14 8.69 -10.50
CA LEU A 28 -6.99 7.26 -10.23
C LEU A 28 -7.77 6.83 -8.97
N LEU A 29 -7.71 7.61 -7.88
CA LEU A 29 -8.50 7.32 -6.69
C LEU A 29 -10.01 7.40 -6.94
N PHE A 30 -10.45 8.38 -7.73
CA PHE A 30 -11.85 8.49 -8.13
C PHE A 30 -12.29 7.25 -8.92
N LEU A 31 -11.51 6.81 -9.91
CA LEU A 31 -11.79 5.59 -10.67
C LEU A 31 -11.82 4.33 -9.78
N ASN A 32 -10.94 4.25 -8.77
CA ASN A 32 -10.97 3.17 -7.78
C ASN A 32 -12.30 3.16 -7.00
N GLY A 33 -12.75 4.34 -6.56
CA GLY A 33 -14.03 4.51 -5.88
C GLY A 33 -15.22 4.07 -6.74
N VAL A 34 -15.24 4.46 -8.02
CA VAL A 34 -16.26 4.02 -8.98
C VAL A 34 -16.21 2.50 -9.16
N GLY A 35 -15.03 1.91 -9.34
CA GLY A 35 -14.85 0.46 -9.48
C GLY A 35 -15.37 -0.31 -8.25
N SER A 36 -15.06 0.18 -7.07
CA SER A 36 -15.53 -0.39 -5.79
C SER A 36 -17.05 -0.30 -5.66
N GLY A 37 -17.65 0.83 -6.01
CA GLY A 37 -19.11 1.01 -6.01
C GLY A 37 -19.82 0.08 -6.98
N LEU A 38 -19.31 -0.05 -8.20
CA LEU A 38 -19.84 -0.95 -9.23
C LEU A 38 -19.79 -2.42 -8.83
N PHE A 39 -18.84 -2.82 -8.00
CA PHE A 39 -18.72 -4.18 -7.47
C PHE A 39 -19.60 -4.39 -6.23
N SER A 40 -19.60 -3.45 -5.30
CA SER A 40 -20.16 -3.64 -3.94
C SER A 40 -21.67 -3.91 -3.96
N ALA A 41 -22.45 -3.14 -4.74
CA ALA A 41 -23.90 -3.25 -4.76
C ALA A 41 -24.38 -4.57 -5.40
N PRO A 42 -23.94 -4.96 -6.61
CA PRO A 42 -24.33 -6.23 -7.22
C PRO A 42 -23.85 -7.44 -6.39
N ASN A 43 -22.66 -7.38 -5.83
CA ASN A 43 -22.11 -8.45 -4.98
C ASN A 43 -22.94 -8.65 -3.71
N ALA A 44 -23.39 -7.56 -3.06
CA ALA A 44 -24.29 -7.64 -1.93
C ALA A 44 -25.61 -8.31 -2.29
N THR A 45 -26.21 -7.89 -3.40
CA THR A 45 -27.48 -8.46 -3.90
C THR A 45 -27.34 -9.95 -4.23
N GLN A 46 -26.29 -10.35 -4.94
CA GLN A 46 -26.03 -11.76 -5.26
C GLN A 46 -25.86 -12.61 -4.02
N THR A 47 -25.13 -12.12 -3.01
CA THR A 47 -24.93 -12.81 -1.73
C THR A 47 -26.26 -13.02 -1.02
N MET A 48 -27.14 -12.00 -0.97
CA MET A 48 -28.43 -12.10 -0.32
C MET A 48 -29.41 -13.00 -1.08
N ASN A 49 -29.34 -13.05 -2.40
CA ASN A 49 -30.16 -13.92 -3.22
C ASN A 49 -29.70 -15.39 -3.23
N ALA A 50 -28.49 -15.67 -2.77
CA ALA A 50 -27.94 -17.02 -2.68
C ALA A 50 -28.40 -17.77 -1.40
N VAL A 51 -29.07 -17.09 -0.46
CA VAL A 51 -29.54 -17.67 0.82
C VAL A 51 -31.04 -17.55 0.99
N PRO A 52 -31.68 -18.53 1.67
CA PRO A 52 -33.11 -18.49 2.00
C PRO A 52 -33.49 -17.21 2.77
N ALA A 53 -34.70 -16.73 2.60
CA ALA A 53 -35.16 -15.49 3.21
C ALA A 53 -35.00 -15.45 4.73
N GLY A 54 -35.22 -16.57 5.42
CA GLY A 54 -35.05 -16.67 6.87
C GLY A 54 -33.63 -16.60 7.38
N GLU A 55 -32.62 -16.83 6.52
CA GLU A 55 -31.20 -16.85 6.87
C GLU A 55 -30.45 -15.58 6.43
N ARG A 56 -31.12 -14.65 5.75
CA ARG A 56 -30.50 -13.42 5.21
C ARG A 56 -29.87 -12.55 6.29
N GLY A 57 -30.47 -12.51 7.50
CA GLY A 57 -29.88 -11.77 8.62
C GLY A 57 -28.51 -12.32 9.03
N GLN A 58 -28.42 -13.66 9.14
CA GLN A 58 -27.15 -14.32 9.47
C GLN A 58 -26.11 -14.13 8.35
N ALA A 59 -26.50 -14.30 7.10
CA ALA A 59 -25.62 -14.08 5.95
C ALA A 59 -25.09 -12.64 5.89
N SER A 60 -25.94 -11.65 6.21
CA SER A 60 -25.53 -10.25 6.28
C SER A 60 -24.52 -10.01 7.39
N GLY A 61 -24.71 -10.63 8.57
CA GLY A 61 -23.76 -10.53 9.69
C GLY A 61 -22.40 -11.13 9.35
N ILE A 62 -22.37 -12.33 8.75
CA ILE A 62 -21.14 -12.99 8.29
C ILE A 62 -20.42 -12.13 7.26
N ARG A 63 -21.15 -11.59 6.27
CA ARG A 63 -20.58 -10.69 5.25
C ARG A 63 -19.97 -9.44 5.88
N ALA A 64 -20.67 -8.79 6.80
CA ALA A 64 -20.16 -7.58 7.48
C ALA A 64 -18.90 -7.89 8.29
N THR A 65 -18.87 -8.99 9.03
CA THR A 65 -17.70 -9.44 9.79
C THR A 65 -16.52 -9.71 8.87
N ALA A 66 -16.73 -10.43 7.76
CA ALA A 66 -15.68 -10.71 6.79
C ALA A 66 -15.11 -9.42 6.14
N MET A 67 -15.98 -8.45 5.81
CA MET A 67 -15.56 -7.17 5.28
C MET A 67 -14.72 -6.37 6.28
N ASN A 68 -15.16 -6.28 7.54
CA ASN A 68 -14.44 -5.57 8.59
C ASN A 68 -13.10 -6.25 8.91
N ALA A 69 -13.07 -7.58 9.00
CA ALA A 69 -11.83 -8.33 9.18
C ALA A 69 -10.85 -8.10 8.02
N GLY A 70 -11.34 -8.14 6.78
CA GLY A 70 -10.54 -7.85 5.59
C GLY A 70 -9.97 -6.43 5.61
N GLN A 71 -10.74 -5.45 6.04
CA GLN A 71 -10.30 -4.06 6.14
C GLN A 71 -9.17 -3.89 7.17
N VAL A 72 -9.32 -4.47 8.36
CA VAL A 72 -8.28 -4.42 9.41
C VAL A 72 -7.01 -5.14 8.96
N LEU A 73 -7.14 -6.34 8.38
CA LEU A 73 -6.02 -7.11 7.88
C LEU A 73 -5.30 -6.37 6.74
N SER A 74 -6.03 -5.70 5.84
CA SER A 74 -5.42 -4.98 4.71
C SER A 74 -4.52 -3.84 5.16
N ILE A 75 -4.88 -3.13 6.22
CA ILE A 75 -4.04 -2.06 6.79
C ILE A 75 -2.72 -2.64 7.30
N GLY A 76 -2.78 -3.73 8.11
CA GLY A 76 -1.58 -4.38 8.63
C GLY A 76 -0.67 -4.93 7.53
N VAL A 77 -1.25 -5.60 6.54
CA VAL A 77 -0.51 -6.13 5.39
C VAL A 77 0.13 -5.00 4.59
N PHE A 78 -0.61 -3.92 4.30
CA PHE A 78 -0.08 -2.78 3.56
C PHE A 78 1.14 -2.17 4.25
N PHE A 79 1.05 -1.86 5.55
CA PHE A 79 2.18 -1.32 6.30
C PHE A 79 3.36 -2.29 6.37
N THR A 80 3.11 -3.58 6.55
CA THR A 80 4.16 -4.60 6.55
C THR A 80 4.91 -4.64 5.21
N LEU A 81 4.19 -4.63 4.09
CA LEU A 81 4.79 -4.62 2.76
C LEU A 81 5.59 -3.34 2.49
N MET A 82 5.08 -2.21 2.95
CA MET A 82 5.78 -0.93 2.85
C MET A 82 7.09 -0.94 3.66
N ILE A 83 7.07 -1.47 4.89
CA ILE A 83 8.26 -1.59 5.73
C ILE A 83 9.27 -2.57 5.11
N ILE A 84 8.82 -3.69 4.56
CA ILE A 84 9.69 -4.65 3.85
C ILE A 84 10.37 -3.96 2.66
N GLY A 85 9.61 -3.24 1.83
CA GLY A 85 10.18 -2.51 0.70
C GLY A 85 11.18 -1.44 1.12
N LEU A 86 10.89 -0.73 2.22
CA LEU A 86 11.80 0.23 2.81
C LEU A 86 13.08 -0.47 3.32
N ALA A 87 12.95 -1.58 4.04
CA ALA A 87 14.07 -2.35 4.57
C ALA A 87 15.00 -2.90 3.47
N LEU A 88 14.45 -3.21 2.31
CA LEU A 88 15.24 -3.73 1.18
C LEU A 88 16.09 -2.67 0.47
N SER A 89 15.67 -1.41 0.49
CA SER A 89 16.29 -0.35 -0.32
C SER A 89 16.89 0.78 0.50
N LEU A 90 16.38 1.07 1.70
CA LEU A 90 16.84 2.20 2.52
C LEU A 90 18.30 2.08 2.93
N PRO A 91 18.84 0.93 3.41
CA PRO A 91 20.22 0.86 3.85
C PRO A 91 21.21 1.25 2.76
N SER A 92 21.07 0.68 1.57
CA SER A 92 21.96 0.99 0.45
C SER A 92 21.82 2.43 -0.04
N THR A 93 20.58 2.97 -0.07
CA THR A 93 20.33 4.35 -0.47
C THR A 93 20.93 5.33 0.55
N MET A 94 20.75 5.05 1.84
CA MET A 94 21.30 5.88 2.93
C MET A 94 22.82 5.88 2.91
N GLU A 95 23.45 4.70 2.83
CA GLU A 95 24.89 4.57 2.74
C GLU A 95 25.47 5.38 1.55
N GLN A 96 24.89 5.22 0.36
CA GLN A 96 25.34 5.94 -0.84
C GLN A 96 25.20 7.46 -0.71
N HIS A 97 24.08 7.95 -0.18
CA HIS A 97 23.89 9.39 -0.01
C HIS A 97 24.83 9.99 1.03
N LEU A 98 25.06 9.29 2.14
CA LEU A 98 25.98 9.74 3.18
C LEU A 98 27.44 9.76 2.67
N ILE A 99 27.86 8.75 1.92
CA ILE A 99 29.19 8.73 1.27
C ILE A 99 29.33 9.88 0.27
N ALA A 100 28.27 10.13 -0.54
CA ALA A 100 28.27 11.25 -1.50
C ALA A 100 28.40 12.62 -0.81
N GLN A 101 27.97 12.73 0.44
CA GLN A 101 28.15 13.92 1.27
C GLN A 101 29.51 13.97 2.02
N GLY A 102 30.41 13.01 1.77
CA GLY A 102 31.75 13.00 2.31
C GLY A 102 31.94 12.23 3.62
N LEU A 103 30.93 11.50 4.10
CA LEU A 103 31.14 10.64 5.28
C LEU A 103 31.99 9.40 4.92
N PRO A 104 32.87 8.95 5.84
CA PRO A 104 33.58 7.70 5.70
C PRO A 104 32.61 6.51 5.59
N GLN A 105 32.92 5.55 4.72
CA GLN A 105 32.06 4.39 4.46
C GLN A 105 31.68 3.64 5.74
N ALA A 106 32.60 3.47 6.69
CA ALA A 106 32.31 2.78 7.95
C ALA A 106 31.22 3.48 8.78
N VAL A 107 31.22 4.83 8.79
CA VAL A 107 30.20 5.62 9.50
C VAL A 107 28.88 5.58 8.74
N ALA A 108 28.92 5.73 7.42
CA ALA A 108 27.73 5.66 6.58
C ALA A 108 27.02 4.31 6.70
N ALA A 109 27.77 3.21 6.67
CA ALA A 109 27.25 1.85 6.86
C ALA A 109 26.65 1.64 8.26
N GLN A 110 27.27 2.21 9.30
CA GLN A 110 26.73 2.14 10.67
C GLN A 110 25.39 2.87 10.79
N VAL A 111 25.27 4.07 10.25
CA VAL A 111 24.03 4.85 10.25
C VAL A 111 22.95 4.15 9.38
N ALA A 112 23.35 3.56 8.25
CA ALA A 112 22.45 2.83 7.36
C ALA A 112 21.91 1.51 7.96
N ALA A 113 22.54 0.99 9.01
CA ALA A 113 22.10 -0.22 9.71
C ALA A 113 20.95 0.01 10.71
N GLU A 114 20.55 1.27 10.93
CA GLU A 114 19.43 1.61 11.82
C GLU A 114 18.10 1.03 11.32
N PRO A 115 17.19 0.63 12.26
CA PRO A 115 15.94 0.00 11.88
C PRO A 115 15.07 0.89 10.97
N PRO A 116 14.57 0.38 9.84
CA PRO A 116 13.75 1.13 8.89
C PRO A 116 12.48 1.75 9.48
N VAL A 117 11.94 1.12 10.53
CA VAL A 117 10.74 1.59 11.24
C VAL A 117 11.01 2.91 11.96
N ALA A 118 12.19 3.08 12.59
CA ALA A 118 12.58 4.33 13.23
C ALA A 118 12.68 5.47 12.20
N SER A 119 13.28 5.18 11.05
CA SER A 119 13.39 6.11 9.92
C SER A 119 12.03 6.54 9.38
N LEU A 120 11.08 5.60 9.27
CA LEU A 120 9.72 5.89 8.83
C LEU A 120 9.00 6.84 9.78
N PHE A 121 9.09 6.59 11.10
CA PHE A 121 8.47 7.47 12.10
C PHE A 121 9.10 8.87 12.12
N ALA A 122 10.42 8.98 12.01
CA ALA A 122 11.08 10.27 11.91
C ALA A 122 10.59 11.08 10.71
N ALA A 123 10.41 10.43 9.54
CA ALA A 123 9.87 11.06 8.35
C ALA A 123 8.42 11.53 8.52
N PHE A 124 7.55 10.72 9.14
CA PHE A 124 6.17 11.11 9.42
C PHE A 124 6.06 12.32 10.38
N LEU A 125 7.00 12.44 11.30
CA LEU A 125 7.06 13.58 12.22
C LEU A 125 7.72 14.81 11.58
N GLY A 126 8.22 14.71 10.36
CA GLY A 126 8.96 15.79 9.67
C GLY A 126 10.31 16.09 10.33
N TYR A 127 10.89 15.11 11.01
CA TYR A 127 12.12 15.23 11.76
C TYR A 127 13.29 14.61 10.97
N ASN A 128 14.42 15.32 10.95
CA ASN A 128 15.66 14.78 10.38
C ASN A 128 16.57 14.24 11.51
N PRO A 129 16.72 12.90 11.64
CA PRO A 129 17.48 12.30 12.73
C PRO A 129 19.00 12.28 12.48
N MET A 130 19.47 12.74 11.30
CA MET A 130 20.88 12.60 10.91
C MET A 130 21.86 13.27 11.88
N GLY A 131 21.46 14.39 12.50
CA GLY A 131 22.29 15.08 13.50
C GLY A 131 22.53 14.25 14.77
N GLU A 132 21.65 13.31 15.10
CA GLU A 132 21.75 12.42 16.25
C GLU A 132 22.37 11.05 15.90
N LEU A 133 22.07 10.56 14.69
CA LEU A 133 22.56 9.26 14.22
C LEU A 133 24.03 9.28 13.80
N ILE A 134 24.53 10.41 13.29
CA ILE A 134 25.92 10.52 12.86
C ILE A 134 26.78 10.90 14.05
N PRO A 135 27.86 10.14 14.34
CA PRO A 135 28.80 10.49 15.42
C PRO A 135 29.32 11.93 15.27
N HIS A 136 29.29 12.69 16.36
CA HIS A 136 29.67 14.10 16.35
C HIS A 136 31.07 14.36 15.73
N ALA A 137 32.04 13.46 15.99
CA ALA A 137 33.35 13.55 15.39
C ALA A 137 33.36 13.46 13.86
N ALA A 138 32.45 12.65 13.28
CA ALA A 138 32.31 12.53 11.84
C ALA A 138 31.58 13.75 11.24
N LEU A 139 30.58 14.29 11.95
CA LEU A 139 29.91 15.54 11.54
C LEU A 139 30.86 16.72 11.50
N VAL A 140 31.68 16.93 12.53
CA VAL A 140 32.64 18.05 12.62
C VAL A 140 33.76 17.94 11.58
N ALA A 141 34.06 16.74 11.09
CA ALA A 141 35.04 16.53 10.04
C ALA A 141 34.56 16.97 8.63
N LEU A 142 33.23 17.18 8.45
CA LEU A 142 32.63 17.66 7.22
C LEU A 142 32.76 19.19 7.08
N THR A 143 32.66 19.69 5.85
CA THR A 143 32.55 21.13 5.62
C THR A 143 31.22 21.68 6.16
N ALA A 144 31.17 22.99 6.42
CA ALA A 144 29.93 23.63 6.92
C ALA A 144 28.74 23.42 5.97
N ASP A 145 28.96 23.44 4.65
CA ASP A 145 27.92 23.19 3.64
C ASP A 145 27.40 21.74 3.67
N GLN A 146 28.31 20.78 3.83
CA GLN A 146 27.94 19.36 3.96
C GLN A 146 27.14 19.10 5.23
N GLN A 147 27.57 19.67 6.36
CA GLN A 147 26.83 19.59 7.62
C GLN A 147 25.42 20.18 7.48
N ALA A 148 25.32 21.40 6.93
CA ALA A 148 24.04 22.06 6.70
C ALA A 148 23.11 21.24 5.78
N THR A 149 23.67 20.60 4.75
CA THR A 149 22.94 19.74 3.85
C THR A 149 22.40 18.50 4.57
N ILE A 150 23.24 17.73 5.26
CA ILE A 150 22.86 16.48 5.91
C ILE A 150 21.87 16.72 7.06
N THR A 151 22.03 17.79 7.83
CA THR A 151 21.14 18.13 8.96
C THR A 151 19.94 18.97 8.53
N GLY A 152 19.90 19.40 7.27
CA GLY A 152 18.80 20.19 6.71
C GLY A 152 17.47 19.42 6.66
N ALA A 153 16.35 20.14 6.79
CA ALA A 153 15.01 19.54 6.88
C ALA A 153 14.61 18.71 5.65
N HIS A 154 15.19 18.98 4.49
CA HIS A 154 14.84 18.29 3.24
C HIS A 154 15.67 17.03 2.97
N PHE A 155 16.87 16.91 3.55
CA PHE A 155 17.78 15.80 3.26
C PHE A 155 17.15 14.42 3.55
N PHE A 156 16.58 14.26 4.72
CA PHE A 156 16.03 12.97 5.14
C PHE A 156 14.75 12.58 4.38
N PRO A 157 13.77 13.46 4.17
CA PRO A 157 12.63 13.17 3.30
C PRO A 157 13.02 12.83 1.85
N ASP A 158 13.96 13.54 1.26
CA ASP A 158 14.43 13.29 -0.09
C ASP A 158 15.11 11.92 -0.20
N LEU A 159 15.95 11.56 0.78
CA LEU A 159 16.61 10.28 0.88
C LEU A 159 15.60 9.13 0.99
N LEU A 160 14.51 9.32 1.74
CA LEU A 160 13.47 8.30 1.93
C LEU A 160 12.52 8.15 0.76
N SER A 161 12.39 9.15 -0.10
CA SER A 161 11.40 9.18 -1.19
C SER A 161 11.52 7.98 -2.12
N GLY A 162 12.74 7.61 -2.52
CA GLY A 162 13.02 6.44 -3.36
C GLY A 162 12.65 5.11 -2.67
N PRO A 163 13.25 4.79 -1.52
CA PRO A 163 12.94 3.59 -0.74
C PRO A 163 11.45 3.46 -0.38
N PHE A 164 10.80 4.55 -0.02
CA PHE A 164 9.37 4.59 0.26
C PHE A 164 8.54 4.21 -0.97
N MET A 165 8.92 4.73 -2.14
CA MET A 165 8.26 4.39 -3.40
C MET A 165 8.41 2.91 -3.75
N VAL A 166 9.54 2.27 -3.44
CA VAL A 166 9.71 0.81 -3.59
C VAL A 166 8.69 0.06 -2.74
N GLY A 167 8.54 0.43 -1.46
CA GLY A 167 7.58 -0.18 -0.56
C GLY A 167 6.13 -0.04 -1.04
N ILE A 168 5.74 1.16 -1.47
CA ILE A 168 4.41 1.42 -2.03
C ILE A 168 4.17 0.58 -3.29
N LYS A 169 5.14 0.48 -4.19
CA LYS A 169 4.99 -0.32 -5.42
C LYS A 169 4.83 -1.81 -5.13
N ILE A 170 5.52 -2.34 -4.12
CA ILE A 170 5.31 -3.72 -3.67
C ILE A 170 3.87 -3.91 -3.18
N ALA A 171 3.37 -3.01 -2.33
CA ALA A 171 2.01 -3.08 -1.82
C ALA A 171 0.96 -2.96 -2.94
N PHE A 172 1.16 -2.05 -3.90
CA PHE A 172 0.27 -1.90 -5.06
C PHE A 172 0.33 -3.11 -6.00
N SER A 173 1.50 -3.76 -6.17
CA SER A 173 1.63 -4.98 -6.96
C SER A 173 0.79 -6.11 -6.38
N ILE A 174 0.83 -6.30 -5.07
CA ILE A 174 0.03 -7.31 -4.39
C ILE A 174 -1.46 -6.95 -4.47
N SER A 175 -1.82 -5.68 -4.28
CA SER A 175 -3.20 -5.22 -4.45
C SER A 175 -3.71 -5.48 -5.87
N LEU A 176 -2.91 -5.21 -6.90
CA LEU A 176 -3.23 -5.50 -8.29
C LEU A 176 -3.50 -6.99 -8.51
N LEU A 177 -2.64 -7.87 -7.98
CA LEU A 177 -2.84 -9.32 -8.07
C LEU A 177 -4.12 -9.77 -7.38
N LEU A 178 -4.44 -9.22 -6.21
CA LEU A 178 -5.69 -9.50 -5.50
C LEU A 178 -6.92 -9.04 -6.30
N TYR A 179 -6.87 -7.86 -6.91
CA TYR A 179 -7.95 -7.37 -7.77
C TYR A 179 -8.14 -8.23 -9.02
N ILE A 180 -7.06 -8.68 -9.65
CA ILE A 180 -7.10 -9.63 -10.78
C ILE A 180 -7.74 -10.95 -10.33
N GLY A 181 -7.29 -11.51 -9.20
CA GLY A 181 -7.87 -12.72 -8.63
C GLY A 181 -9.36 -12.58 -8.32
N ALA A 182 -9.78 -11.46 -7.73
CA ALA A 182 -11.18 -11.16 -7.47
C ALA A 182 -12.01 -10.99 -8.75
N ALA A 183 -11.45 -10.35 -9.79
CA ALA A 183 -12.10 -10.22 -11.09
C ALA A 183 -12.33 -11.59 -11.76
N LEU A 184 -11.31 -12.45 -11.74
CA LEU A 184 -11.38 -13.82 -12.27
C LEU A 184 -12.39 -14.66 -11.49
N ALA A 185 -12.35 -14.61 -10.15
CA ALA A 185 -13.31 -15.33 -9.30
C ALA A 185 -14.74 -14.87 -9.55
N SER A 186 -14.95 -13.55 -9.71
CA SER A 186 -16.27 -12.99 -10.03
C SER A 186 -16.76 -13.40 -11.42
N TRP A 187 -15.85 -13.48 -12.40
CA TRP A 187 -16.18 -13.91 -13.75
C TRP A 187 -16.54 -15.41 -13.80
N LEU A 188 -15.78 -16.26 -13.13
CA LEU A 188 -16.04 -17.70 -13.02
C LEU A 188 -17.33 -18.00 -12.23
N GLY A 189 -17.62 -17.20 -11.19
CA GLY A 189 -18.84 -17.33 -10.38
C GLY A 189 -20.10 -16.80 -11.05
N ALA A 190 -19.98 -16.07 -12.15
CA ALA A 190 -21.12 -15.51 -12.91
C ALA A 190 -21.84 -16.54 -13.80
N ALA A 191 -21.49 -17.84 -13.75
CA ALA A 191 -22.22 -18.86 -14.47
C ALA A 191 -23.70 -18.88 -14.04
N PRO A 192 -24.66 -18.89 -14.96
CA PRO A 192 -26.08 -18.83 -14.64
C PRO A 192 -26.48 -20.05 -13.79
N ARG A 193 -26.70 -19.84 -12.48
CA ARG A 193 -27.40 -20.83 -11.67
C ARG A 193 -28.82 -20.92 -12.19
N LYS A 194 -29.23 -22.12 -12.64
CA LYS A 194 -30.63 -22.39 -12.92
C LYS A 194 -31.44 -22.04 -11.67
N VAL A 195 -32.27 -21.01 -11.76
CA VAL A 195 -33.28 -20.72 -10.77
C VAL A 195 -34.20 -21.94 -10.77
N VAL A 196 -34.14 -22.73 -9.70
CA VAL A 196 -35.15 -23.79 -9.50
C VAL A 196 -36.44 -23.04 -9.23
N SER A 197 -37.39 -23.12 -10.18
CA SER A 197 -38.69 -22.51 -10.06
C SER A 197 -39.38 -23.05 -8.79
N PRO A 198 -40.01 -22.21 -7.94
CA PRO A 198 -40.76 -22.67 -6.77
C PRO A 198 -41.91 -23.61 -7.10
N ASP A 199 -42.34 -23.62 -8.38
CA ASP A 199 -43.47 -24.44 -8.87
C ASP A 199 -43.10 -25.89 -9.20
N ALA A 200 -41.86 -26.33 -8.92
CA ALA A 200 -41.43 -27.71 -9.13
C ALA A 200 -41.63 -28.63 -7.89
N VAL A 201 -42.40 -28.20 -6.91
CA VAL A 201 -42.84 -29.09 -5.82
C VAL A 201 -44.10 -29.84 -6.33
N PRO A 202 -44.03 -31.17 -6.49
CA PRO A 202 -45.22 -31.94 -6.79
C PRO A 202 -46.23 -31.77 -5.66
N ALA A 203 -47.44 -31.39 -5.97
CA ALA A 203 -48.56 -31.47 -5.01
C ALA A 203 -48.79 -32.95 -4.70
N GLU A 204 -48.51 -33.38 -3.47
CA GLU A 204 -49.01 -34.59 -2.88
C GLU A 204 -50.35 -34.33 -2.20
#